data_64afd95b54b3ca170c90e1851c0b9c73
#
_entry.id   64afd95b54b3ca170c90e1851c0b9c73
#
_cell.length_a   1.000
_cell.length_b   1.000
_cell.length_c   1.000
_cell.angle_alpha   90.00
_cell.angle_beta   90.00
_cell.angle_gamma   90.00
#
_symmetry.space_group_name_H-M   'P 1'
#
loop_
_entity.id
_entity.type
_entity.pdbx_description
1 polymer ?
#
loop_
_entity_poly.entity_id
_entity_poly.type
_entity_poly.pdbx_seq_one_letter_code
_entity_poly.pdbx_strand_id
1 'polypeptide(L)'
;MIYKYETHLHTCEASGCGVSSGAEQAEFHAKMGYTGIFVTDHFFNGNSAVPHDLPWEERVELFCLGYEHAKEAGERLGLDVFFGMEWNYNAMEFLTYGIDKQFLLENPKLDTLKPAEFAHRVHKYGGFLSQAHPFREAPYIKEMIQYPELSDAAEVINMGNGTAEMNQRAMAYADAHSLAKTAGSDIHDIKKFSNGGMAFDHRLEDVCDFMKCVSEGRCELLGDLI
;
A
#
# COMPACT_ATOMS: atom_id res chain seq x y z
N MET A 1 -9.29 -18.09 14.79
CA MET A 1 -8.13 -17.22 15.10
C MET A 1 -8.18 -16.13 14.06
N ILE A 2 -7.92 -14.89 14.42
CA ILE A 2 -7.95 -13.75 13.48
C ILE A 2 -6.50 -13.40 13.15
N TYR A 3 -6.20 -13.26 11.87
CA TYR A 3 -4.86 -12.94 11.35
C TYR A 3 -4.86 -11.51 10.80
N LYS A 4 -4.05 -10.63 11.41
CA LYS A 4 -4.01 -9.20 11.08
C LYS A 4 -2.86 -8.86 10.17
N TYR A 5 -3.12 -8.06 9.16
CA TYR A 5 -2.12 -7.56 8.20
C TYR A 5 -2.21 -6.04 8.08
N GLU A 6 -1.06 -5.36 8.24
CA GLU A 6 -0.94 -3.97 7.83
C GLU A 6 -0.76 -3.92 6.31
N THR A 7 -1.59 -3.16 5.63
CA THR A 7 -1.63 -3.17 4.16
C THR A 7 -1.16 -1.89 3.51
N HIS A 8 -0.84 -0.86 4.31
CA HIS A 8 -0.35 0.43 3.84
C HIS A 8 0.68 1.00 4.82
N LEU A 9 1.96 0.80 4.54
CA LEU A 9 3.06 1.34 5.35
C LEU A 9 4.24 1.80 4.48
N HIS A 10 5.01 2.72 5.05
CA HIS A 10 6.17 3.34 4.43
C HIS A 10 7.44 3.12 5.25
N THR A 11 8.57 3.03 4.53
CA THR A 11 9.90 2.87 5.12
C THR A 11 10.81 4.06 4.81
N CYS A 12 11.79 4.32 5.64
CA CYS A 12 12.74 5.42 5.39
C CYS A 12 13.73 5.10 4.27
N GLU A 13 13.83 3.86 3.83
CA GLU A 13 14.70 3.45 2.74
C GLU A 13 14.20 3.95 1.37
N ALA A 14 12.87 3.97 1.17
CA ALA A 14 12.31 4.27 -0.14
C ALA A 14 11.33 5.45 -0.15
N SER A 15 10.68 5.77 0.97
CA SER A 15 9.75 6.91 1.09
C SER A 15 10.41 8.11 1.75
N GLY A 16 10.36 9.29 1.11
CA GLY A 16 10.97 10.53 1.62
C GLY A 16 10.33 11.07 2.92
N CYS A 17 9.12 10.64 3.24
CA CYS A 17 8.43 10.91 4.51
C CYS A 17 8.54 9.76 5.51
N GLY A 18 9.12 8.62 5.13
CA GLY A 18 9.37 7.49 6.01
C GLY A 18 10.38 7.85 7.11
N VAL A 19 10.10 7.43 8.33
CA VAL A 19 10.95 7.67 9.52
C VAL A 19 11.53 6.36 10.04
N SER A 20 10.74 5.30 10.02
CA SER A 20 11.13 3.97 10.48
C SER A 20 11.62 3.12 9.31
N SER A 21 12.65 2.32 9.52
CA SER A 21 13.16 1.37 8.53
C SER A 21 12.22 0.18 8.34
N GLY A 22 12.38 -0.54 7.23
CA GLY A 22 11.62 -1.76 6.98
C GLY A 22 11.78 -2.79 8.10
N ALA A 23 12.99 -2.95 8.62
CA ALA A 23 13.25 -3.84 9.76
C ALA A 23 12.51 -3.38 11.04
N GLU A 24 12.54 -2.08 11.37
CA GLU A 24 11.81 -1.53 12.52
C GLU A 24 10.29 -1.69 12.36
N GLN A 25 9.75 -1.50 11.14
CA GLN A 25 8.33 -1.74 10.85
C GLN A 25 7.96 -3.20 11.09
N ALA A 26 8.77 -4.16 10.63
CA ALA A 26 8.52 -5.58 10.84
C ALA A 26 8.57 -5.96 12.33
N GLU A 27 9.60 -5.52 13.06
CA GLU A 27 9.76 -5.78 14.50
C GLU A 27 8.60 -5.19 15.31
N PHE A 28 8.18 -3.98 14.97
CA PHE A 28 7.09 -3.30 15.63
C PHE A 28 5.75 -4.02 15.41
N HIS A 29 5.39 -4.34 14.16
CA HIS A 29 4.12 -4.99 13.85
C HIS A 29 4.03 -6.41 14.42
N ALA A 30 5.14 -7.18 14.40
CA ALA A 30 5.19 -8.46 15.08
C ALA A 30 4.90 -8.34 16.59
N LYS A 31 5.49 -7.34 17.26
CA LYS A 31 5.25 -7.04 18.68
C LYS A 31 3.81 -6.60 18.95
N MET A 32 3.17 -5.90 18.01
CA MET A 32 1.78 -5.47 18.10
C MET A 32 0.78 -6.59 17.76
N GLY A 33 1.26 -7.80 17.45
CA GLY A 33 0.44 -8.97 17.19
C GLY A 33 -0.16 -9.02 15.78
N TYR A 34 0.48 -8.33 14.83
CA TYR A 34 0.17 -8.53 13.41
C TYR A 34 0.78 -9.84 12.92
N THR A 35 0.12 -10.46 11.97
CA THR A 35 0.58 -11.69 11.30
C THR A 35 1.49 -11.36 10.13
N GLY A 36 1.25 -10.22 9.49
CA GLY A 36 2.08 -9.76 8.38
C GLY A 36 1.90 -8.29 8.06
N ILE A 37 2.72 -7.82 7.12
CA ILE A 37 2.75 -6.45 6.61
C ILE A 37 2.93 -6.45 5.09
N PHE A 38 2.38 -5.43 4.44
CA PHE A 38 2.67 -5.07 3.05
C PHE A 38 3.52 -3.80 3.06
N VAL A 39 4.71 -3.85 2.51
CA VAL A 39 5.56 -2.67 2.33
C VAL A 39 5.13 -1.98 1.04
N THR A 40 4.58 -0.78 1.15
CA THR A 40 3.95 -0.03 0.05
C THR A 40 4.56 1.35 -0.11
N ASP A 41 5.88 1.43 -0.12
CA ASP A 41 6.61 2.68 -0.24
C ASP A 41 6.17 3.53 -1.45
N HIS A 42 6.30 4.84 -1.31
CA HIS A 42 6.08 5.80 -2.41
C HIS A 42 7.01 5.51 -3.58
N PHE A 43 6.39 5.25 -4.73
CA PHE A 43 7.14 5.01 -5.96
C PHE A 43 7.78 6.31 -6.49
N PHE A 44 8.59 6.23 -7.53
CA PHE A 44 9.44 7.30 -8.05
C PHE A 44 8.68 8.57 -8.49
N ASN A 45 7.41 8.48 -8.79
CA ASN A 45 6.53 9.61 -9.11
C ASN A 45 5.77 10.19 -7.89
N GLY A 46 5.97 9.61 -6.71
CA GLY A 46 5.48 10.09 -5.43
C GLY A 46 6.59 10.74 -4.60
N ASN A 47 6.42 10.73 -3.28
CA ASN A 47 7.42 11.24 -2.32
C ASN A 47 8.51 10.19 -2.04
N SER A 48 9.24 9.80 -3.09
CA SER A 48 10.31 8.81 -2.99
C SER A 48 11.60 9.40 -2.41
N ALA A 49 12.31 8.60 -1.60
CA ALA A 49 13.66 8.90 -1.13
C ALA A 49 14.75 8.50 -2.15
N VAL A 50 14.37 7.72 -3.17
CA VAL A 50 15.31 7.20 -4.17
C VAL A 50 15.73 8.33 -5.15
N PRO A 51 17.03 8.57 -5.36
CA PRO A 51 17.50 9.59 -6.28
C PRO A 51 17.00 9.38 -7.71
N HIS A 52 16.54 10.45 -8.37
CA HIS A 52 15.94 10.38 -9.71
C HIS A 52 16.97 10.27 -10.84
N ASP A 53 18.21 10.65 -10.60
CA ASP A 53 19.29 10.71 -11.58
C ASP A 53 20.09 9.40 -11.76
N LEU A 54 19.71 8.37 -11.00
CA LEU A 54 20.30 7.03 -11.13
C LEU A 54 19.68 6.23 -12.28
N PRO A 55 20.43 5.27 -12.85
CA PRO A 55 19.88 4.28 -13.77
C PRO A 55 18.68 3.56 -13.20
N TRP A 56 17.75 3.13 -14.07
CA TRP A 56 16.48 2.50 -13.65
C TRP A 56 16.69 1.31 -12.73
N GLU A 57 17.60 0.43 -13.08
CA GLU A 57 17.91 -0.79 -12.33
C GLU A 57 18.43 -0.46 -10.92
N GLU A 58 19.29 0.56 -10.80
CA GLU A 58 19.80 1.01 -9.50
C GLU A 58 18.67 1.64 -8.65
N ARG A 59 17.77 2.40 -9.28
CA ARG A 59 16.60 2.94 -8.58
C ARG A 59 15.71 1.82 -8.05
N VAL A 60 15.46 0.78 -8.84
CA VAL A 60 14.67 -0.39 -8.44
C VAL A 60 15.34 -1.13 -7.27
N GLU A 61 16.66 -1.31 -7.32
CA GLU A 61 17.40 -1.92 -6.21
C GLU A 61 17.19 -1.13 -4.90
N LEU A 62 17.38 0.19 -4.94
CA LEU A 62 17.20 1.06 -3.77
C LEU A 62 15.75 1.08 -3.28
N PHE A 63 14.78 1.08 -4.19
CA PHE A 63 13.36 1.07 -3.83
C PHE A 63 12.97 -0.21 -3.07
N CYS A 64 13.55 -1.33 -3.43
CA CYS A 64 13.23 -2.61 -2.79
C CYS A 64 13.89 -2.80 -1.41
N LEU A 65 14.83 -1.95 -0.99
CA LEU A 65 15.58 -2.14 0.25
C LEU A 65 14.68 -2.17 1.50
N GLY A 66 13.66 -1.30 1.57
CA GLY A 66 12.73 -1.28 2.70
C GLY A 66 12.00 -2.62 2.84
N TYR A 67 11.49 -3.14 1.73
CA TYR A 67 10.88 -4.47 1.69
C TYR A 67 11.87 -5.58 2.04
N GLU A 68 13.08 -5.56 1.49
CA GLU A 68 14.10 -6.59 1.71
C GLU A 68 14.53 -6.64 3.19
N HIS A 69 14.73 -5.47 3.82
CA HIS A 69 15.03 -5.37 5.25
C HIS A 69 13.86 -5.84 6.13
N ALA A 70 12.63 -5.45 5.76
CA ALA A 70 11.43 -5.92 6.47
C ALA A 70 11.29 -7.43 6.37
N LYS A 71 11.53 -8.01 5.19
CA LYS A 71 11.43 -9.45 4.94
C LYS A 71 12.46 -10.23 5.74
N GLU A 72 13.72 -9.78 5.76
CA GLU A 72 14.75 -10.41 6.58
C GLU A 72 14.40 -10.40 8.07
N ALA A 73 13.88 -9.28 8.58
CA ALA A 73 13.41 -9.19 9.96
C ALA A 73 12.17 -10.08 10.19
N GLY A 74 11.23 -10.08 9.26
CA GLY A 74 10.00 -10.89 9.32
C GLY A 74 10.27 -12.40 9.39
N GLU A 75 11.22 -12.90 8.59
CA GLU A 75 11.63 -14.31 8.61
C GLU A 75 12.12 -14.75 10.00
N ARG A 76 12.86 -13.91 10.73
CA ARG A 76 13.30 -14.17 12.09
C ARG A 76 12.17 -14.16 13.13
N LEU A 77 11.12 -13.39 12.86
CA LEU A 77 10.01 -13.14 13.79
C LEU A 77 8.77 -14.00 13.51
N GLY A 78 8.74 -14.71 12.37
CA GLY A 78 7.56 -15.43 11.90
C GLY A 78 6.44 -14.50 11.40
N LEU A 79 6.80 -13.27 10.98
CA LEU A 79 5.92 -12.28 10.38
C LEU A 79 5.95 -12.41 8.85
N ASP A 80 4.78 -12.46 8.22
CA ASP A 80 4.69 -12.43 6.77
C ASP A 80 5.01 -11.03 6.24
N VAL A 81 5.82 -10.94 5.20
CA VAL A 81 6.14 -9.64 4.58
C VAL A 81 5.91 -9.74 3.08
N PHE A 82 4.99 -8.92 2.58
CA PHE A 82 4.61 -8.85 1.19
C PHE A 82 5.10 -7.54 0.56
N PHE A 83 5.41 -7.63 -0.73
CA PHE A 83 5.79 -6.48 -1.54
C PHE A 83 4.56 -5.80 -2.12
N GLY A 84 4.57 -4.46 -2.10
CA GLY A 84 3.66 -3.59 -2.80
C GLY A 84 4.34 -2.27 -3.12
N MET A 85 3.60 -1.33 -3.64
CA MET A 85 4.04 0.06 -3.79
C MET A 85 2.87 1.01 -3.79
N GLU A 86 3.10 2.27 -3.47
CA GLU A 86 2.16 3.35 -3.67
C GLU A 86 2.60 4.20 -4.87
N TRP A 87 1.86 4.06 -5.98
CA TRP A 87 2.11 4.77 -7.22
C TRP A 87 1.28 6.06 -7.27
N ASN A 88 1.89 7.18 -7.68
CA ASN A 88 1.28 8.51 -7.65
C ASN A 88 0.97 9.04 -9.05
N TYR A 89 -0.13 9.81 -9.17
CA TYR A 89 -0.41 10.65 -10.32
C TYR A 89 -1.14 11.92 -9.89
N ASN A 90 -0.46 13.06 -9.93
CA ASN A 90 -1.03 14.35 -9.52
C ASN A 90 -1.64 14.33 -8.09
N ALA A 91 -0.93 13.71 -7.15
CA ALA A 91 -1.36 13.49 -5.77
C ALA A 91 -2.57 12.53 -5.60
N MET A 92 -2.98 11.84 -6.64
CA MET A 92 -3.84 10.65 -6.52
C MET A 92 -2.96 9.42 -6.49
N GLU A 93 -3.19 8.53 -5.54
CA GLU A 93 -2.29 7.42 -5.24
C GLU A 93 -3.00 6.07 -5.34
N PHE A 94 -2.23 5.05 -5.71
CA PHE A 94 -2.72 3.69 -5.89
C PHE A 94 -1.79 2.72 -5.16
N LEU A 95 -2.33 2.04 -4.15
CA LEU A 95 -1.69 0.87 -3.58
C LEU A 95 -1.73 -0.25 -4.61
N THR A 96 -0.56 -0.77 -4.92
CA THR A 96 -0.38 -1.79 -5.95
C THR A 96 0.13 -3.06 -5.30
N TYR A 97 -0.62 -4.14 -5.45
CA TYR A 97 -0.31 -5.46 -4.90
C TYR A 97 -0.16 -6.50 -6.02
N GLY A 98 0.45 -7.64 -5.73
CA GLY A 98 0.62 -8.72 -6.70
C GLY A 98 1.67 -8.42 -7.77
N ILE A 99 2.54 -7.47 -7.51
CA ILE A 99 3.73 -7.16 -8.31
C ILE A 99 5.00 -7.49 -7.51
N ASP A 100 6.13 -7.48 -8.17
CA ASP A 100 7.43 -7.75 -7.56
C ASP A 100 8.56 -6.92 -8.19
N LYS A 101 9.76 -7.10 -7.72
CA LYS A 101 10.97 -6.45 -8.25
C LYS A 101 11.15 -6.72 -9.75
N GLN A 102 10.82 -7.92 -10.22
CA GLN A 102 10.94 -8.26 -11.65
C GLN A 102 9.98 -7.44 -12.50
N PHE A 103 8.73 -7.23 -12.04
CA PHE A 103 7.80 -6.32 -12.69
C PHE A 103 8.37 -4.92 -12.86
N LEU A 104 9.03 -4.38 -11.83
CA LEU A 104 9.63 -3.04 -11.89
C LEU A 104 10.78 -3.00 -12.90
N LEU A 105 11.66 -4.01 -12.91
CA LEU A 105 12.78 -4.10 -13.85
C LEU A 105 12.31 -4.20 -15.31
N GLU A 106 11.22 -4.93 -15.57
CA GLU A 106 10.65 -5.12 -16.91
C GLU A 106 9.82 -3.92 -17.41
N ASN A 107 9.51 -2.97 -16.53
CA ASN A 107 8.69 -1.81 -16.86
C ASN A 107 9.42 -0.47 -16.61
N PRO A 108 10.54 -0.18 -17.32
CA PRO A 108 11.22 1.09 -17.16
C PRO A 108 10.29 2.26 -17.50
N LYS A 109 10.42 3.37 -16.78
CA LYS A 109 9.57 4.57 -16.89
C LYS A 109 8.12 4.38 -16.43
N LEU A 110 7.87 3.40 -15.57
CA LEU A 110 6.55 3.18 -14.95
C LEU A 110 6.05 4.45 -14.21
N ASP A 111 6.99 5.25 -13.71
CA ASP A 111 6.78 6.53 -13.03
C ASP A 111 6.32 7.67 -13.95
N THR A 112 6.34 7.49 -15.27
CA THR A 112 5.95 8.51 -16.26
C THR A 112 4.59 8.21 -16.92
N LEU A 113 3.96 7.10 -16.58
CA LEU A 113 2.71 6.67 -17.19
C LEU A 113 1.52 7.51 -16.70
N LYS A 114 0.46 7.50 -17.51
CA LYS A 114 -0.87 7.96 -17.07
C LYS A 114 -1.60 6.82 -16.35
N PRO A 115 -2.60 7.12 -15.50
CA PRO A 115 -3.30 6.11 -14.71
C PRO A 115 -3.82 4.92 -15.52
N ALA A 116 -4.45 5.13 -16.65
CA ALA A 116 -4.97 4.05 -17.49
C ALA A 116 -3.87 3.13 -18.06
N GLU A 117 -2.72 3.70 -18.42
CA GLU A 117 -1.58 2.92 -18.92
C GLU A 117 -0.92 2.13 -17.81
N PHE A 118 -0.80 2.74 -16.63
CA PHE A 118 -0.30 2.09 -15.43
C PHE A 118 -1.19 0.92 -15.02
N ALA A 119 -2.50 1.17 -14.86
CA ALA A 119 -3.47 0.12 -14.51
C ALA A 119 -3.45 -1.05 -15.50
N HIS A 120 -3.40 -0.75 -16.81
CA HIS A 120 -3.29 -1.80 -17.82
C HIS A 120 -2.05 -2.69 -17.64
N ARG A 121 -0.89 -2.10 -17.29
CA ARG A 121 0.34 -2.89 -17.06
C ARG A 121 0.26 -3.74 -15.81
N VAL A 122 -0.25 -3.18 -14.72
CA VAL A 122 -0.43 -3.90 -13.46
C VAL A 122 -1.39 -5.08 -13.65
N HIS A 123 -2.57 -4.84 -14.22
CA HIS A 123 -3.55 -5.90 -14.47
C HIS A 123 -3.04 -6.98 -15.43
N LYS A 124 -2.30 -6.59 -16.47
CA LYS A 124 -1.69 -7.56 -17.41
C LYS A 124 -0.66 -8.47 -16.72
N TYR A 125 0.02 -7.97 -15.70
CA TYR A 125 0.95 -8.77 -14.88
C TYR A 125 0.22 -9.68 -13.88
N GLY A 126 -1.06 -9.40 -13.59
CA GLY A 126 -1.88 -10.10 -12.59
C GLY A 126 -1.93 -9.39 -11.24
N GLY A 127 -1.50 -8.12 -11.21
CA GLY A 127 -1.55 -7.28 -10.01
C GLY A 127 -2.94 -6.68 -9.77
N PHE A 128 -3.07 -6.01 -8.64
CA PHE A 128 -4.30 -5.48 -8.08
C PHE A 128 -4.09 -4.04 -7.63
N LEU A 129 -5.06 -3.17 -7.93
CA LEU A 129 -5.01 -1.74 -7.61
C LEU A 129 -6.09 -1.35 -6.60
N SER A 130 -5.67 -0.80 -5.47
CA SER A 130 -6.56 -0.10 -4.55
C SER A 130 -6.28 1.40 -4.60
N GLN A 131 -7.28 2.23 -4.96
CA GLN A 131 -7.08 3.68 -4.89
C GLN A 131 -6.89 4.08 -3.42
N ALA A 132 -5.70 4.58 -3.09
CA ALA A 132 -5.32 4.97 -1.75
C ALA A 132 -6.09 6.21 -1.30
N HIS A 133 -6.57 6.22 -0.06
CA HIS A 133 -7.21 7.39 0.60
C HIS A 133 -7.92 8.38 -0.37
N PRO A 134 -8.90 7.92 -1.19
CA PRO A 134 -9.40 8.65 -2.38
C PRO A 134 -10.07 9.99 -2.09
N PHE A 135 -10.29 10.31 -0.81
CA PHE A 135 -10.90 11.56 -0.35
C PHE A 135 -10.02 12.33 0.64
N ARG A 136 -8.71 12.04 0.66
CA ARG A 136 -7.77 12.79 1.49
C ARG A 136 -7.74 14.26 1.08
N GLU A 137 -7.89 15.16 2.03
CA GLU A 137 -7.75 16.59 1.86
C GLU A 137 -6.42 17.06 2.45
N ALA A 138 -5.56 17.57 1.58
CA ALA A 138 -4.26 18.10 1.99
C ALA A 138 -3.85 19.29 1.12
N PRO A 139 -3.05 20.24 1.61
CA PRO A 139 -2.68 21.44 0.86
C PRO A 139 -1.97 21.20 -0.46
N TYR A 140 -1.35 20.02 -0.64
CA TYR A 140 -0.66 19.64 -1.87
C TYR A 140 -1.60 19.01 -2.90
N ILE A 141 -2.82 18.59 -2.52
CA ILE A 141 -3.82 18.01 -3.42
C ILE A 141 -4.63 19.16 -4.02
N LYS A 142 -4.37 19.47 -5.31
CA LYS A 142 -5.04 20.56 -6.02
C LYS A 142 -6.40 20.16 -6.59
N GLU A 143 -6.51 18.91 -7.00
CA GLU A 143 -7.71 18.34 -7.58
C GLU A 143 -7.85 16.91 -7.10
N MET A 144 -9.01 16.57 -6.59
CA MET A 144 -9.34 15.24 -6.09
C MET A 144 -10.05 14.46 -7.20
N ILE A 145 -9.41 13.44 -7.74
CA ILE A 145 -9.93 12.62 -8.83
C ILE A 145 -10.03 11.18 -8.38
N GLN A 146 -11.19 10.56 -8.58
CA GLN A 146 -11.41 9.15 -8.37
C GLN A 146 -11.35 8.40 -9.70
N TYR A 147 -10.83 7.18 -9.68
CA TYR A 147 -10.63 6.32 -10.84
C TYR A 147 -11.30 4.94 -10.64
N PRO A 148 -12.66 4.89 -10.50
CA PRO A 148 -13.34 3.64 -10.20
C PRO A 148 -13.18 2.59 -11.31
N GLU A 149 -13.06 3.01 -12.57
CA GLU A 149 -12.89 2.12 -13.71
C GLU A 149 -11.47 1.54 -13.86
N LEU A 150 -10.51 2.05 -13.10
CA LEU A 150 -9.12 1.61 -13.11
C LEU A 150 -8.74 0.82 -11.85
N SER A 151 -9.59 0.89 -10.82
CA SER A 151 -9.34 0.34 -9.49
C SER A 151 -10.12 -0.93 -9.26
N ASP A 152 -9.49 -1.93 -8.67
CA ASP A 152 -10.13 -3.16 -8.18
C ASP A 152 -10.76 -2.92 -6.79
N ALA A 153 -10.14 -2.02 -6.02
CA ALA A 153 -10.56 -1.65 -4.68
C ALA A 153 -10.38 -0.15 -4.40
N ALA A 154 -10.95 0.30 -3.30
CA ALA A 154 -10.66 1.59 -2.70
C ALA A 154 -10.23 1.40 -1.24
N GLU A 155 -9.23 2.15 -0.78
CA GLU A 155 -8.87 2.22 0.62
C GLU A 155 -9.90 3.08 1.36
N VAL A 156 -10.83 2.39 2.01
CA VAL A 156 -11.98 3.03 2.66
C VAL A 156 -11.72 3.40 4.11
N ILE A 157 -10.70 2.81 4.73
CA ILE A 157 -10.16 3.21 6.03
C ILE A 157 -8.68 3.46 5.85
N ASN A 158 -8.27 4.71 6.05
CA ASN A 158 -6.88 5.10 6.16
C ASN A 158 -6.70 5.87 7.46
N MET A 159 -5.88 5.34 8.37
CA MET A 159 -5.69 5.92 9.70
C MET A 159 -4.80 7.16 9.68
N GLY A 160 -4.13 7.45 8.57
CA GLY A 160 -3.40 8.70 8.31
C GLY A 160 -4.30 9.85 7.83
N ASN A 161 -5.58 9.61 7.58
CA ASN A 161 -6.55 10.65 7.22
C ASN A 161 -6.81 11.60 8.40
N GLY A 162 -6.95 12.90 8.10
CA GLY A 162 -7.14 13.93 9.14
C GLY A 162 -8.51 13.93 9.79
N THR A 163 -9.54 13.36 9.14
CA THR A 163 -10.92 13.29 9.65
C THR A 163 -11.60 11.98 9.24
N ALA A 164 -12.52 11.52 10.07
CA ALA A 164 -13.36 10.36 9.79
C ALA A 164 -14.25 10.54 8.54
N GLU A 165 -14.62 11.78 8.22
CA GLU A 165 -15.43 12.08 7.03
C GLU A 165 -14.76 11.62 5.73
N MET A 166 -13.43 11.69 5.65
CA MET A 166 -12.68 11.21 4.49
C MET A 166 -12.88 9.70 4.28
N ASN A 167 -12.81 8.91 5.36
CA ASN A 167 -13.06 7.47 5.32
C ASN A 167 -14.53 7.15 5.00
N GLN A 168 -15.48 7.91 5.56
CA GLN A 168 -16.90 7.74 5.26
C GLN A 168 -17.22 8.00 3.78
N ARG A 169 -16.60 9.03 3.19
CA ARG A 169 -16.73 9.34 1.75
C ARG A 169 -16.11 8.23 0.89
N ALA A 170 -14.96 7.68 1.30
CA ALA A 170 -14.31 6.56 0.63
C ALA A 170 -15.15 5.29 0.68
N MET A 171 -15.80 5.01 1.82
CA MET A 171 -16.73 3.90 1.96
C MET A 171 -17.93 4.05 1.01
N ALA A 172 -18.58 5.21 1.01
CA ALA A 172 -19.71 5.48 0.12
C ALA A 172 -19.32 5.39 -1.38
N TYR A 173 -18.12 5.83 -1.71
CA TYR A 173 -17.56 5.72 -3.06
C TYR A 173 -17.36 4.26 -3.48
N ALA A 174 -16.73 3.44 -2.63
CA ALA A 174 -16.54 2.02 -2.91
C ALA A 174 -17.89 1.30 -3.10
N ASP A 175 -18.89 1.59 -2.25
CA ASP A 175 -20.24 1.03 -2.37
C ASP A 175 -20.92 1.45 -3.69
N ALA A 176 -20.84 2.74 -4.05
CA ALA A 176 -21.46 3.27 -5.25
C ALA A 176 -20.90 2.68 -6.55
N HIS A 177 -19.63 2.29 -6.54
CA HIS A 177 -18.94 1.74 -7.72
C HIS A 177 -18.69 0.22 -7.63
N SER A 178 -19.21 -0.44 -6.58
CA SER A 178 -19.00 -1.88 -6.34
C SER A 178 -17.51 -2.27 -6.32
N LEU A 179 -16.66 -1.40 -5.79
CA LEU A 179 -15.26 -1.68 -5.58
C LEU A 179 -15.07 -2.55 -4.34
N ALA A 180 -14.08 -3.43 -4.37
CA ALA A 180 -13.61 -4.07 -3.15
C ALA A 180 -13.06 -3.01 -2.18
N LYS A 181 -12.87 -3.38 -0.92
CA LYS A 181 -12.49 -2.44 0.13
C LYS A 181 -11.19 -2.87 0.78
N THR A 182 -10.26 -1.93 0.96
CA THR A 182 -9.05 -2.11 1.74
C THR A 182 -9.00 -1.12 2.90
N ALA A 183 -8.14 -1.39 3.86
CA ALA A 183 -7.89 -0.53 5.01
C ALA A 183 -6.43 -0.60 5.40
N GLY A 184 -5.80 0.53 5.71
CA GLY A 184 -4.40 0.62 6.11
C GLY A 184 -4.15 1.72 7.14
N SER A 185 -2.98 1.70 7.77
CA SER A 185 -2.62 2.77 8.70
C SER A 185 -1.93 3.95 8.03
N ASP A 186 -1.28 3.71 6.89
CA ASP A 186 -0.42 4.70 6.21
C ASP A 186 0.71 5.17 7.15
N ILE A 187 1.27 4.20 7.87
CA ILE A 187 2.27 4.46 8.92
C ILE A 187 3.63 4.76 8.32
N HIS A 188 4.23 5.85 8.78
CA HIS A 188 5.57 6.32 8.41
C HIS A 188 6.56 6.27 9.59
N ASP A 189 6.04 6.32 10.82
CA ASP A 189 6.79 6.39 12.06
C ASP A 189 6.09 5.48 13.10
N ILE A 190 6.77 4.43 13.54
CA ILE A 190 6.24 3.48 14.54
C ILE A 190 5.85 4.15 15.85
N LYS A 191 6.38 5.35 16.16
CA LYS A 191 6.00 6.13 17.34
C LYS A 191 4.64 6.81 17.20
N LYS A 192 4.09 6.86 15.99
CA LYS A 192 2.79 7.47 15.67
C LYS A 192 1.78 6.42 15.21
N PHE A 193 1.92 5.21 15.72
CA PHE A 193 1.09 4.08 15.33
C PHE A 193 -0.39 4.34 15.59
N SER A 194 -1.20 4.03 14.59
CA SER A 194 -2.64 3.88 14.65
C SER A 194 -3.01 2.49 14.15
N ASN A 195 -3.94 1.83 14.83
CA ASN A 195 -4.33 0.45 14.52
C ASN A 195 -5.14 0.39 13.22
N GLY A 196 -4.47 0.20 12.10
CA GLY A 196 -5.06 0.06 10.77
C GLY A 196 -4.74 -1.31 10.15
N GLY A 197 -5.27 -1.56 8.95
CA GLY A 197 -5.01 -2.76 8.19
C GLY A 197 -6.23 -3.65 7.98
N MET A 198 -6.01 -4.92 7.76
CA MET A 198 -7.06 -5.89 7.45
C MET A 198 -6.91 -7.17 8.29
N ALA A 199 -8.01 -7.86 8.53
CA ALA A 199 -8.03 -9.12 9.25
C ALA A 199 -8.69 -10.23 8.43
N PHE A 200 -8.14 -11.45 8.55
CA PHE A 200 -8.56 -12.64 7.82
C PHE A 200 -8.81 -13.79 8.78
N ASP A 201 -9.64 -14.74 8.39
CA ASP A 201 -9.98 -15.94 9.17
C ASP A 201 -8.89 -17.02 9.11
N HIS A 202 -7.93 -16.89 8.17
CA HIS A 202 -6.75 -17.74 8.01
C HIS A 202 -5.50 -16.90 7.77
N ARG A 203 -4.32 -17.51 7.96
CA ARG A 203 -3.04 -16.91 7.58
C ARG A 203 -2.93 -16.90 6.07
N LEU A 204 -2.67 -15.75 5.48
CA LEU A 204 -2.54 -15.63 4.02
C LEU A 204 -1.40 -16.52 3.52
N GLU A 205 -1.66 -17.26 2.46
CA GLU A 205 -0.66 -18.12 1.82
C GLU A 205 0.35 -17.30 1.01
N ASP A 206 -0.15 -16.30 0.30
CA ASP A 206 0.62 -15.38 -0.53
C ASP A 206 -0.21 -14.11 -0.85
N VAL A 207 0.34 -13.26 -1.71
CA VAL A 207 -0.35 -12.04 -2.16
C VAL A 207 -1.57 -12.36 -3.05
N CYS A 208 -1.59 -13.48 -3.76
CA CYS A 208 -2.75 -13.89 -4.58
C CYS A 208 -3.94 -14.26 -3.70
N ASP A 209 -3.69 -14.92 -2.57
CA ASP A 209 -4.70 -15.22 -1.58
C ASP A 209 -5.26 -13.92 -0.95
N PHE A 210 -4.41 -12.95 -0.63
CA PHE A 210 -4.84 -11.61 -0.22
C PHE A 210 -5.80 -10.98 -1.23
N MET A 211 -5.36 -10.85 -2.49
CA MET A 211 -6.15 -10.23 -3.55
C MET A 211 -7.51 -10.92 -3.74
N LYS A 212 -7.53 -12.24 -3.67
CA LYS A 212 -8.75 -13.04 -3.76
C LYS A 212 -9.68 -12.78 -2.59
N CYS A 213 -9.16 -12.82 -1.35
CA CYS A 213 -9.95 -12.54 -0.15
C CYS A 213 -10.57 -11.14 -0.18
N VAL A 214 -9.80 -10.12 -0.60
CA VAL A 214 -10.28 -8.76 -0.74
C VAL A 214 -11.39 -8.66 -1.80
N SER A 215 -11.17 -9.24 -2.98
CA SER A 215 -12.14 -9.23 -4.08
C SER A 215 -13.46 -9.93 -3.72
N GLU A 216 -13.39 -10.98 -2.91
CA GLU A 216 -14.56 -11.76 -2.46
C GLU A 216 -15.19 -11.19 -1.18
N GLY A 217 -14.62 -10.14 -0.58
CA GLY A 217 -15.09 -9.55 0.68
C GLY A 217 -14.93 -10.49 1.89
N ARG A 218 -13.97 -11.40 1.85
CA ARG A 218 -13.63 -12.36 2.92
C ARG A 218 -12.54 -11.81 3.84
N CYS A 219 -12.76 -10.61 4.34
CA CYS A 219 -11.85 -9.91 5.22
C CYS A 219 -12.61 -8.90 6.08
N GLU A 220 -12.03 -8.54 7.20
CA GLU A 220 -12.52 -7.46 8.06
C GLU A 220 -11.57 -6.25 7.93
N LEU A 221 -12.13 -5.06 7.89
CA LEU A 221 -11.37 -3.81 7.90
C LEU A 221 -11.01 -3.45 9.34
N LEU A 222 -9.75 -3.12 9.59
CA LEU A 222 -9.26 -2.65 10.89
C LEU A 222 -9.09 -1.13 10.84
N GLY A 223 -9.40 -0.49 11.97
CA GLY A 223 -9.33 0.95 12.13
C GLY A 223 -10.71 1.54 12.42
N ASP A 224 -10.71 2.80 12.80
CA ASP A 224 -11.93 3.51 13.18
C ASP A 224 -12.44 4.35 12.00
N LEU A 225 -13.77 4.29 11.80
CA LEU A 225 -14.48 5.21 10.89
C LEU A 225 -14.84 6.54 11.58
N ILE A 226 -14.38 6.69 12.83
CA ILE A 226 -14.76 7.80 13.72
C ILE A 226 -13.58 8.71 13.97
#